data_975e0fef6800e06fea783bb55e27127c
#
_entry.id   975e0fef6800e06fea783bb55e27127c
#
_cell.length_a   1.000
_cell.length_b   1.000
_cell.length_c   1.000
_cell.angle_alpha   90.00
_cell.angle_beta   90.00
_cell.angle_gamma   90.00
#
_symmetry.space_group_name_H-M   'P 1'
#
loop_
_entity.id
_entity.type
_entity.pdbx_description
1 polymer ?
#
loop_
_entity_poly.entity_id
_entity_poly.type
_entity_poly.pdbx_seq_one_letter_code
_entity_poly.pdbx_strand_id
1 'polypeptide(L)'
;VRVNPAHQLVLLRHAKAEHSDSLDDQLRPLALPGRRQASQVGAGLRAAGLVPDVVLVSSAVRTRQTWDLVRVGLDLPAEVARVSDELYSAGVQSVIGLLQELEESARTVLVVGHEPTVSQTAAALAGPGSDEAAVAQVRVGVSTGAYSVLEVLGSWAELVPDAARLLRVVAPA
;
A
#
# COMPACT_ATOMS: atom_id res chain seq x y z
N VAL A 1 -21.63 14.79 19.21
CA VAL A 1 -21.27 14.46 17.81
C VAL A 1 -20.26 13.33 17.87
N ARG A 2 -20.65 12.11 17.43
CA ARG A 2 -19.70 11.00 17.31
C ARG A 2 -18.82 11.31 16.11
N VAL A 3 -17.59 11.71 16.35
CA VAL A 3 -16.57 11.76 15.30
C VAL A 3 -16.28 10.31 14.94
N ASN A 4 -16.71 9.87 13.75
CA ASN A 4 -16.27 8.57 13.23
C ASN A 4 -14.74 8.60 13.12
N PRO A 5 -14.05 7.59 13.67
CA PRO A 5 -12.60 7.54 13.51
C PRO A 5 -12.27 7.49 12.00
N ALA A 6 -11.29 8.27 11.61
CA ALA A 6 -10.83 8.31 10.22
C ALA A 6 -10.34 6.92 9.77
N HIS A 7 -10.55 6.61 8.50
CA HIS A 7 -9.96 5.42 7.89
C HIS A 7 -8.47 5.63 7.69
N GLN A 8 -7.69 4.56 7.79
CA GLN A 8 -6.26 4.55 7.50
C GLN A 8 -5.98 3.78 6.22
N LEU A 9 -5.15 4.34 5.38
CA LEU A 9 -4.72 3.73 4.13
C LEU A 9 -3.20 3.63 4.12
N VAL A 10 -2.68 2.43 3.86
CA VAL A 10 -1.26 2.17 3.66
C VAL A 10 -1.06 1.74 2.22
N LEU A 11 -0.25 2.50 1.48
CA LEU A 11 0.12 2.20 0.11
C LEU A 11 1.56 1.71 0.08
N LEU A 12 1.76 0.42 -0.18
CA LEU A 12 3.04 -0.26 -0.12
C LEU A 12 3.52 -0.63 -1.52
N ARG A 13 4.71 -0.18 -1.89
CA ARG A 13 5.41 -0.72 -3.05
C ARG A 13 5.98 -2.09 -2.70
N HIS A 14 5.83 -3.08 -3.61
CA HIS A 14 6.45 -4.40 -3.43
C HIS A 14 7.93 -4.28 -3.06
N ALA A 15 8.44 -5.26 -2.34
CA ALA A 15 9.85 -5.35 -1.97
C ALA A 15 10.72 -5.67 -3.20
N LYS A 16 12.04 -5.55 -3.05
CA LYS A 16 12.99 -5.75 -4.14
C LYS A 16 12.83 -7.12 -4.80
N ALA A 17 12.60 -7.10 -6.11
CA ALA A 17 12.41 -8.30 -6.92
C ALA A 17 13.66 -8.67 -7.70
N GLU A 18 13.77 -9.96 -8.06
CA GLU A 18 14.79 -10.44 -8.99
C GLU A 18 14.60 -9.79 -10.35
N HIS A 19 15.70 -9.51 -11.01
CA HIS A 19 15.72 -9.09 -12.40
C HIS A 19 16.00 -10.31 -13.27
N SER A 20 15.09 -10.62 -14.19
CA SER A 20 15.25 -11.78 -15.06
C SER A 20 14.75 -11.48 -16.47
N ASP A 21 15.61 -11.66 -17.45
CA ASP A 21 15.25 -11.54 -18.87
C ASP A 21 14.51 -12.78 -19.40
N SER A 22 14.53 -13.89 -18.64
CA SER A 22 13.92 -15.17 -19.02
C SER A 22 12.52 -15.41 -18.47
N LEU A 23 12.05 -14.60 -17.49
CA LEU A 23 10.73 -14.71 -16.92
C LEU A 23 9.84 -13.57 -17.38
N ASP A 24 8.55 -13.87 -17.55
CA ASP A 24 7.54 -12.82 -17.68
C ASP A 24 7.57 -11.93 -16.45
N ASP A 25 7.35 -10.62 -16.63
CA ASP A 25 7.39 -9.65 -15.55
C ASP A 25 6.52 -10.05 -14.36
N GLN A 26 5.33 -10.57 -14.61
CA GLN A 26 4.39 -11.00 -13.57
C GLN A 26 4.93 -12.14 -12.71
N LEU A 27 5.84 -12.95 -13.24
CA LEU A 27 6.40 -14.12 -12.55
C LEU A 27 7.70 -13.83 -11.78
N ARG A 28 8.26 -12.62 -11.89
CA ARG A 28 9.50 -12.28 -11.17
C ARG A 28 9.31 -12.35 -9.65
N PRO A 29 10.08 -13.20 -8.95
CA PRO A 29 9.99 -13.34 -7.49
C PRO A 29 10.78 -12.25 -6.77
N LEU A 30 10.61 -12.16 -5.45
CA LEU A 30 11.46 -11.33 -4.61
C LEU A 30 12.91 -11.82 -4.64
N ALA A 31 13.83 -10.86 -4.66
CA ALA A 31 15.23 -11.09 -4.36
C ALA A 31 15.43 -11.31 -2.86
N LEU A 32 16.56 -11.87 -2.46
CA LEU A 32 16.88 -12.11 -1.06
C LEU A 32 16.83 -10.81 -0.21
N PRO A 33 17.40 -9.68 -0.66
CA PRO A 33 17.22 -8.40 0.06
C PRO A 33 15.75 -7.96 0.17
N GLY A 34 14.94 -8.24 -0.84
CA GLY A 34 13.51 -7.94 -0.82
C GLY A 34 12.73 -8.72 0.23
N ARG A 35 13.10 -9.96 0.46
CA ARG A 35 12.49 -10.77 1.53
C ARG A 35 12.75 -10.16 2.90
N ARG A 36 13.94 -9.63 3.14
CA ARG A 36 14.29 -8.91 4.38
C ARG A 36 13.49 -7.61 4.51
N GLN A 37 13.39 -6.84 3.41
CA GLN A 37 12.57 -5.63 3.37
C GLN A 37 11.10 -5.91 3.76
N ALA A 38 10.50 -6.92 3.17
CA ALA A 38 9.11 -7.29 3.45
C ALA A 38 8.89 -7.68 4.91
N SER A 39 9.82 -8.43 5.49
CA SER A 39 9.77 -8.78 6.92
C SER A 39 9.87 -7.54 7.81
N GLN A 40 10.74 -6.59 7.46
CA GLN A 40 10.86 -5.31 8.18
C GLN A 40 9.58 -4.48 8.09
N VAL A 41 8.94 -4.46 6.92
CA VAL A 41 7.65 -3.77 6.72
C VAL A 41 6.60 -4.34 7.67
N GLY A 42 6.46 -5.66 7.74
CA GLY A 42 5.50 -6.32 8.64
C GLY A 42 5.73 -5.93 10.11
N ALA A 43 6.97 -5.98 10.56
CA ALA A 43 7.34 -5.55 11.92
C ALA A 43 7.07 -4.06 12.16
N GLY A 44 7.37 -3.22 11.18
CA GLY A 44 7.14 -1.77 11.27
C GLY A 44 5.66 -1.40 11.33
N LEU A 45 4.83 -2.03 10.51
CA LEU A 45 3.38 -1.83 10.53
C LEU A 45 2.77 -2.26 11.87
N ARG A 46 3.20 -3.41 12.39
CA ARG A 46 2.75 -3.88 13.70
C ARG A 46 3.13 -2.92 14.82
N ALA A 47 4.37 -2.46 14.85
CA ALA A 47 4.86 -1.51 15.85
C ALA A 47 4.10 -0.16 15.78
N ALA A 48 3.67 0.25 14.59
CA ALA A 48 2.88 1.47 14.39
C ALA A 48 1.37 1.28 14.65
N GLY A 49 0.91 0.07 14.98
CA GLY A 49 -0.51 -0.21 15.16
C GLY A 49 -1.32 -0.22 13.87
N LEU A 50 -0.65 -0.35 12.73
CA LEU A 50 -1.28 -0.35 11.39
C LEU A 50 -1.57 -1.79 10.94
N VAL A 51 -2.45 -2.47 11.67
CA VAL A 51 -2.88 -3.83 11.34
C VAL A 51 -4.11 -3.75 10.42
N PRO A 52 -3.99 -4.14 9.14
CA PRO A 52 -5.09 -3.96 8.20
C PRO A 52 -6.24 -4.94 8.43
N ASP A 53 -7.45 -4.44 8.23
CA ASP A 53 -8.69 -5.25 8.16
C ASP A 53 -8.88 -5.84 6.75
N VAL A 54 -8.43 -5.12 5.75
CA VAL A 54 -8.51 -5.49 4.33
C VAL A 54 -7.17 -5.23 3.67
N VAL A 55 -6.74 -6.17 2.85
CA VAL A 55 -5.51 -6.06 2.07
C VAL A 55 -5.83 -6.32 0.60
N LEU A 56 -5.44 -5.40 -0.26
CA LEU A 56 -5.54 -5.54 -1.71
C LEU A 56 -4.13 -5.76 -2.27
N VAL A 57 -3.92 -6.86 -2.96
CA VAL A 57 -2.60 -7.27 -3.45
C VAL A 57 -2.65 -7.49 -4.95
N SER A 58 -1.72 -6.88 -5.69
CA SER A 58 -1.53 -7.19 -7.11
C SER A 58 -1.19 -8.66 -7.31
N SER A 59 -1.66 -9.24 -8.40
CA SER A 59 -1.48 -10.65 -8.74
C SER A 59 -0.06 -11.05 -9.12
N ALA A 60 0.87 -10.10 -9.30
CA ALA A 60 2.27 -10.42 -9.57
C ALA A 60 2.90 -11.22 -8.42
N VAL A 61 3.83 -12.11 -8.75
CA VAL A 61 4.52 -12.94 -7.75
C VAL A 61 5.21 -12.06 -6.70
N ARG A 62 5.92 -11.00 -7.10
CA ARG A 62 6.63 -10.11 -6.17
C ARG A 62 5.73 -9.40 -5.16
N THR A 63 4.54 -9.00 -5.56
CA THR A 63 3.56 -8.37 -4.63
C THR A 63 2.95 -9.40 -3.68
N ARG A 64 2.61 -10.58 -4.18
CA ARG A 64 2.08 -11.66 -3.36
C ARG A 64 3.10 -12.16 -2.33
N GLN A 65 4.37 -12.32 -2.74
CA GLN A 65 5.44 -12.71 -1.82
C GLN A 65 5.75 -11.60 -0.80
N THR A 66 5.64 -10.33 -1.19
CA THR A 66 5.74 -9.21 -0.23
C THR A 66 4.67 -9.35 0.85
N TRP A 67 3.41 -9.55 0.45
CA TRP A 67 2.32 -9.75 1.40
C TRP A 67 2.55 -10.97 2.31
N ASP A 68 2.98 -12.10 1.75
CA ASP A 68 3.21 -13.32 2.53
C ASP A 68 4.22 -13.11 3.67
N LEU A 69 5.23 -12.28 3.47
CA LEU A 69 6.21 -11.95 4.50
C LEU A 69 5.70 -10.86 5.46
N VAL A 70 5.00 -9.86 4.95
CA VAL A 70 4.38 -8.80 5.75
C VAL A 70 3.35 -9.39 6.72
N ARG A 71 2.47 -10.27 6.26
CA ARG A 71 1.43 -10.86 7.10
C ARG A 71 1.97 -11.67 8.27
N VAL A 72 3.10 -12.33 8.09
CA VAL A 72 3.76 -13.07 9.18
C VAL A 72 4.15 -12.11 10.31
N GLY A 73 4.72 -10.96 9.97
CA GLY A 73 5.06 -9.92 10.95
C GLY A 73 3.83 -9.30 11.62
N LEU A 74 2.68 -9.32 10.96
CA LEU A 74 1.41 -8.80 11.47
C LEU A 74 0.57 -9.87 12.19
N ASP A 75 1.00 -11.13 12.14
CA ASP A 75 0.23 -12.28 12.68
C ASP A 75 -1.17 -12.38 12.03
N LEU A 76 -1.23 -12.20 10.71
CA LEU A 76 -2.46 -12.26 9.94
C LEU A 76 -2.51 -13.50 9.04
N PRO A 77 -3.70 -14.11 8.86
CA PRO A 77 -3.87 -15.20 7.91
C PRO A 77 -3.84 -14.68 6.46
N ALA A 78 -3.50 -15.56 5.52
CA ALA A 78 -3.40 -15.21 4.10
C ALA A 78 -4.74 -14.71 3.52
N GLU A 79 -5.85 -15.20 4.02
CA GLU A 79 -7.22 -14.95 3.54
C GLU A 79 -7.70 -13.51 3.76
N VAL A 80 -7.00 -12.72 4.56
CA VAL A 80 -7.27 -11.27 4.71
C VAL A 80 -7.03 -10.54 3.39
N ALA A 81 -6.14 -11.07 2.54
CA ALA A 81 -5.81 -10.44 1.27
C ALA A 81 -6.76 -10.86 0.14
N ARG A 82 -7.11 -9.87 -0.67
CA ARG A 82 -7.79 -10.04 -1.95
C ARG A 82 -6.77 -9.80 -3.06
N VAL A 83 -6.48 -10.83 -3.84
CA VAL A 83 -5.55 -10.74 -4.98
C VAL A 83 -6.29 -10.18 -6.18
N SER A 84 -5.73 -9.18 -6.83
CA SER A 84 -6.36 -8.46 -7.94
C SER A 84 -5.44 -8.35 -9.15
N ASP A 85 -5.90 -8.87 -10.29
CA ASP A 85 -5.24 -8.65 -11.58
C ASP A 85 -5.33 -7.19 -12.03
N GLU A 86 -6.39 -6.50 -11.63
CA GLU A 86 -6.57 -5.08 -11.91
C GLU A 86 -5.45 -4.23 -11.31
N LEU A 87 -4.98 -4.57 -10.09
CA LEU A 87 -3.86 -3.88 -9.46
C LEU A 87 -2.52 -4.07 -10.18
N TYR A 88 -2.36 -5.16 -10.94
CA TYR A 88 -1.12 -5.40 -11.67
C TYR A 88 -0.84 -4.32 -12.72
N SER A 89 -1.88 -3.87 -13.42
CA SER A 89 -1.80 -2.84 -14.47
C SER A 89 -2.47 -1.53 -14.08
N ALA A 90 -2.80 -1.34 -12.80
CA ALA A 90 -3.56 -0.21 -12.34
C ALA A 90 -2.83 1.13 -12.49
N GLY A 91 -3.57 2.15 -12.91
CA GLY A 91 -3.23 3.54 -12.68
C GLY A 91 -3.93 4.07 -11.43
N VAL A 92 -3.73 5.35 -11.13
CA VAL A 92 -4.28 6.00 -9.94
C VAL A 92 -5.81 5.86 -9.86
N GLN A 93 -6.51 6.07 -10.97
CA GLN A 93 -7.97 5.99 -10.98
C GLN A 93 -8.50 4.58 -10.68
N SER A 94 -7.81 3.55 -11.15
CA SER A 94 -8.17 2.16 -10.86
C SER A 94 -7.99 1.84 -9.38
N VAL A 95 -6.91 2.31 -8.77
CA VAL A 95 -6.68 2.11 -7.32
C VAL A 95 -7.75 2.82 -6.51
N ILE A 96 -8.05 4.08 -6.83
CA ILE A 96 -9.11 4.84 -6.14
C ILE A 96 -10.46 4.13 -6.31
N GLY A 97 -10.77 3.63 -7.51
CA GLY A 97 -12.01 2.88 -7.78
C GLY A 97 -12.15 1.62 -6.92
N LEU A 98 -11.07 0.86 -6.77
CA LEU A 98 -11.07 -0.31 -5.88
C LEU A 98 -11.30 0.07 -4.41
N LEU A 99 -10.70 1.17 -3.96
CA LEU A 99 -10.89 1.66 -2.60
C LEU A 99 -12.32 2.16 -2.36
N GLN A 100 -12.94 2.79 -3.36
CA GLN A 100 -14.33 3.26 -3.28
C GLN A 100 -15.35 2.13 -3.08
N GLU A 101 -15.02 0.91 -3.49
CA GLU A 101 -15.88 -0.27 -3.36
C GLU A 101 -15.80 -0.93 -1.98
N LEU A 102 -14.89 -0.47 -1.11
CA LEU A 102 -14.71 -1.06 0.22
C LEU A 102 -15.87 -0.72 1.15
N GLU A 103 -16.17 -1.67 2.03
CA GLU A 103 -17.13 -1.45 3.10
C GLU A 103 -16.57 -0.45 4.14
N GLU A 104 -17.44 0.38 4.69
CA GLU A 104 -17.06 1.37 5.70
C GLU A 104 -16.54 0.75 7.01
N SER A 105 -16.83 -0.53 7.24
CA SER A 105 -16.28 -1.30 8.36
C SER A 105 -14.78 -1.56 8.24
N ALA A 106 -14.22 -1.48 7.04
CA ALA A 106 -12.76 -1.57 6.82
C ALA A 106 -12.09 -0.29 7.33
N ARG A 107 -11.44 -0.37 8.48
CA ARG A 107 -10.82 0.78 9.15
C ARG A 107 -9.40 1.05 8.69
N THR A 108 -8.61 0.00 8.53
CA THR A 108 -7.23 0.07 8.05
C THR A 108 -7.10 -0.80 6.83
N VAL A 109 -6.67 -0.22 5.73
CA VAL A 109 -6.54 -0.90 4.43
C VAL A 109 -5.09 -0.81 3.98
N LEU A 110 -4.54 -1.95 3.56
CA LEU A 110 -3.22 -2.04 2.94
C LEU A 110 -3.39 -2.37 1.46
N VAL A 111 -2.72 -1.62 0.61
CA VAL A 111 -2.59 -1.91 -0.83
C VAL A 111 -1.14 -2.26 -1.12
N VAL A 112 -0.88 -3.42 -1.70
CA VAL A 112 0.46 -3.84 -2.14
C VAL A 112 0.49 -3.80 -3.66
N GLY A 113 1.26 -2.87 -4.19
CA GLY A 113 1.27 -2.57 -5.62
C GLY A 113 2.64 -2.20 -6.17
N HIS A 114 2.62 -1.47 -7.26
CA HIS A 114 3.78 -1.17 -8.10
C HIS A 114 3.99 0.33 -8.26
N GLU A 115 5.22 0.72 -8.56
CA GLU A 115 5.53 2.06 -9.03
C GLU A 115 5.32 2.17 -10.55
N PRO A 116 4.93 3.36 -11.05
CA PRO A 116 4.78 4.63 -10.31
C PRO A 116 3.42 4.78 -9.60
N THR A 117 2.51 3.84 -9.75
CA THR A 117 1.12 3.96 -9.27
C THR A 117 1.02 4.17 -7.76
N VAL A 118 1.85 3.49 -6.96
CA VAL A 118 1.82 3.60 -5.49
C VAL A 118 2.09 5.05 -5.06
N SER A 119 3.18 5.64 -5.52
CA SER A 119 3.54 7.03 -5.17
C SER A 119 2.59 8.06 -5.80
N GLN A 120 2.16 7.84 -7.03
CA GLN A 120 1.21 8.73 -7.70
C GLN A 120 -0.16 8.73 -7.01
N THR A 121 -0.61 7.59 -6.52
CA THR A 121 -1.87 7.51 -5.77
C THR A 121 -1.76 8.27 -4.45
N ALA A 122 -0.68 8.10 -3.71
CA ALA A 122 -0.43 8.86 -2.50
C ALA A 122 -0.41 10.36 -2.77
N ALA A 123 0.28 10.80 -3.82
CA ALA A 123 0.34 12.19 -4.22
C ALA A 123 -1.04 12.75 -4.62
N ALA A 124 -1.83 11.98 -5.37
CA ALA A 124 -3.17 12.40 -5.79
C ALA A 124 -4.14 12.56 -4.61
N LEU A 125 -4.05 11.67 -3.62
CA LEU A 125 -4.93 11.70 -2.44
C LEU A 125 -4.50 12.72 -1.39
N ALA A 126 -3.24 13.17 -1.40
CA ALA A 126 -2.70 14.09 -0.42
C ALA A 126 -3.34 15.49 -0.56
N GLY A 127 -4.27 15.77 0.33
CA GLY A 127 -4.97 17.04 0.43
C GLY A 127 -4.43 17.94 1.54
N PRO A 128 -5.21 18.96 1.93
CA PRO A 128 -4.81 19.90 2.99
C PRO A 128 -4.45 19.19 4.30
N GLY A 129 -3.42 19.66 4.97
CA GLY A 129 -2.93 19.08 6.22
C GLY A 129 -1.95 17.90 6.03
N SER A 130 -1.60 17.55 4.80
CA SER A 130 -0.55 16.56 4.52
C SER A 130 0.82 17.07 4.92
N ASP A 131 1.72 16.15 5.31
CA ASP A 131 3.12 16.47 5.59
C ASP A 131 3.85 16.89 4.31
N GLU A 132 4.45 18.06 4.30
CA GLU A 132 5.07 18.64 3.09
C GLU A 132 6.24 17.80 2.58
N ALA A 133 7.06 17.24 3.47
CA ALA A 133 8.21 16.43 3.08
C ALA A 133 7.74 15.10 2.47
N ALA A 134 6.71 14.48 3.05
CA ALA A 134 6.11 13.25 2.50
C ALA A 134 5.50 13.51 1.12
N VAL A 135 4.79 14.62 0.93
CA VAL A 135 4.23 15.01 -0.37
C VAL A 135 5.33 15.19 -1.41
N ALA A 136 6.40 15.90 -1.07
CA ALA A 136 7.55 16.07 -1.97
C ALA A 136 8.16 14.72 -2.37
N GLN A 137 8.27 13.79 -1.42
CA GLN A 137 8.84 12.46 -1.66
C GLN A 137 7.98 11.63 -2.62
N VAL A 138 6.67 11.55 -2.41
CA VAL A 138 5.80 10.74 -3.29
C VAL A 138 5.66 11.33 -4.69
N ARG A 139 5.90 12.60 -4.87
CA ARG A 139 5.95 13.23 -6.20
C ARG A 139 7.16 12.79 -7.02
N VAL A 140 8.24 12.44 -6.36
CA VAL A 140 9.46 11.91 -7.00
C VAL A 140 9.35 10.40 -7.20
N GLY A 141 8.81 9.69 -6.23
CA GLY A 141 8.69 8.23 -6.21
C GLY A 141 9.18 7.66 -4.89
N VAL A 142 8.93 6.38 -4.68
CA VAL A 142 9.35 5.68 -3.47
C VAL A 142 10.15 4.42 -3.82
N SER A 143 11.07 4.03 -2.94
CA SER A 143 11.86 2.81 -3.10
C SER A 143 11.04 1.54 -2.89
N THR A 144 11.55 0.40 -3.35
CA THR A 144 10.95 -0.92 -3.05
C THR A 144 10.81 -1.12 -1.55
N GLY A 145 9.67 -1.67 -1.13
CA GLY A 145 9.37 -1.88 0.29
C GLY A 145 9.01 -0.62 1.07
N ALA A 146 9.00 0.54 0.43
CA ALA A 146 8.53 1.77 1.06
C ALA A 146 7.00 1.83 1.07
N TYR A 147 6.43 2.43 2.10
CA TYR A 147 4.99 2.62 2.20
C TYR A 147 4.62 4.03 2.66
N SER A 148 3.49 4.49 2.16
CA SER A 148 2.87 5.76 2.53
C SER A 148 1.71 5.50 3.48
N VAL A 149 1.59 6.31 4.52
CA VAL A 149 0.49 6.24 5.49
C VAL A 149 -0.39 7.45 5.32
N LEU A 150 -1.67 7.21 5.02
CA LEU A 150 -2.67 8.25 4.81
C LEU A 150 -3.84 8.08 5.78
N GLU A 151 -4.40 9.21 6.15
CA GLU A 151 -5.66 9.29 6.89
C GLU A 151 -6.76 9.74 5.92
N VAL A 152 -7.78 8.91 5.74
CA VAL A 152 -8.93 9.21 4.87
C VAL A 152 -10.01 9.85 5.73
N LEU A 153 -10.39 11.08 5.40
CA LEU A 153 -11.23 11.94 6.24
C LEU A 153 -12.72 11.68 6.08
N GLY A 154 -13.13 11.03 5.00
CA GLY A 154 -14.53 10.70 4.70
C GLY A 154 -14.74 9.21 4.56
N SER A 155 -15.81 8.83 3.84
CA SER A 155 -16.08 7.45 3.51
C SER A 155 -15.19 6.95 2.37
N TRP A 156 -15.04 5.63 2.26
CA TRP A 156 -14.36 5.05 1.09
C TRP A 156 -15.08 5.39 -0.22
N ALA A 157 -16.41 5.34 -0.22
CA ALA A 157 -17.20 5.62 -1.41
C ALA A 157 -17.01 7.06 -1.95
N GLU A 158 -16.66 8.00 -1.08
CA GLU A 158 -16.43 9.41 -1.43
C GLU A 158 -14.96 9.75 -1.67
N LEU A 159 -14.08 8.74 -1.71
CA LEU A 159 -12.65 8.96 -1.90
C LEU A 159 -12.38 9.55 -3.30
N VAL A 160 -11.81 10.75 -3.32
CA VAL A 160 -11.45 11.50 -4.53
C VAL A 160 -10.08 12.14 -4.32
N PRO A 161 -9.44 12.70 -5.35
CA PRO A 161 -8.20 13.46 -5.17
C PRO A 161 -8.34 14.51 -4.05
N ASP A 162 -7.27 14.72 -3.31
CA ASP A 162 -7.18 15.64 -2.16
C ASP A 162 -8.07 15.28 -0.94
N ALA A 163 -8.69 14.11 -0.93
CA ALA A 163 -9.62 13.70 0.14
C ALA A 163 -8.93 13.04 1.35
N ALA A 164 -7.62 12.93 1.35
CA ALA A 164 -6.86 12.31 2.43
C ALA A 164 -5.74 13.23 2.92
N ARG A 165 -5.16 12.90 4.07
CA ARG A 165 -3.93 13.48 4.54
C ARG A 165 -2.80 12.45 4.46
N LEU A 166 -1.73 12.78 3.74
CA LEU A 166 -0.52 11.99 3.74
C LEU A 166 0.29 12.35 5.01
N LEU A 167 0.43 11.36 5.90
CA LEU A 167 1.05 11.59 7.20
C LEU A 167 2.56 11.39 7.17
N ARG A 168 3.01 10.34 6.48
CA ARG A 168 4.43 10.00 6.36
C ARG A 168 4.68 8.98 5.27
N VAL A 169 5.95 8.89 4.86
CA VAL A 169 6.49 7.82 4.02
C VAL A 169 7.56 7.11 4.82
N VAL A 170 7.50 5.79 4.86
CA VAL A 170 8.45 4.94 5.59
C VAL A 170 9.19 4.08 4.57
N ALA A 171 10.50 4.18 4.54
CA ALA A 171 11.35 3.34 3.72
C ALA A 171 12.04 2.27 4.58
N PRO A 172 12.28 1.05 4.03
CA PRO A 172 13.04 0.05 4.76
C PRO A 172 14.47 0.51 4.99
N ALA A 173 15.04 0.11 6.11
CA ALA A 173 16.41 0.42 6.49
C ALA A 173 17.44 -0.29 5.59
#